data_c04aeb173a0b44d87971fe46895e581d
#
_entry.id   c04aeb173a0b44d87971fe46895e581d
#
_cell.length_a   1.000
_cell.length_b   1.000
_cell.length_c   1.000
_cell.angle_alpha   90.00
_cell.angle_beta   90.00
_cell.angle_gamma   90.00
#
_symmetry.space_group_name_H-M   'P 1'
#
loop_
_entity.id
_entity.type
_entity.pdbx_description
1 polymer ?
#
loop_
_entity_poly.entity_id
_entity_poly.type
_entity_poly.pdbx_seq_one_letter_code
_entity_poly.pdbx_strand_id
1 'polypeptide(L)'
;ASEMIPGVNLDDIQGLANFNVGAAYCRGKLANVLHARALAGRLAADGIVAHSYHPGAVDSNFFTYAPADTRERVKDLPKATEAEGADTLVWLATAEEPGQSSGLYWHKRALRTPNKLVEDADFVERFWQKSAELTGQA
;
A
#
# COMPACT_ATOMS: atom_id res chain seq x y z
N ALA A 1 -2.14 1.34 -7.65
CA ALA A 1 -2.55 2.66 -7.13
C ALA A 1 -1.38 3.39 -6.46
N SER A 2 -0.64 2.71 -5.57
CA SER A 2 0.52 3.32 -4.86
C SER A 2 1.62 3.89 -5.77
N GLU A 3 1.79 3.31 -6.96
CA GLU A 3 2.77 3.77 -7.95
C GLU A 3 2.27 4.93 -8.82
N MET A 4 0.97 5.27 -8.74
CA MET A 4 0.35 6.27 -9.60
C MET A 4 0.51 7.70 -9.08
N ILE A 5 0.96 7.87 -7.83
CA ILE A 5 1.19 9.18 -7.25
C ILE A 5 2.69 9.50 -7.26
N PRO A 6 3.10 10.65 -7.81
CA PRO A 6 4.53 10.98 -7.96
C PRO A 6 5.19 11.36 -6.63
N GLY A 7 4.41 11.80 -5.65
CA GLY A 7 4.93 12.25 -4.36
C GLY A 7 3.84 12.47 -3.32
N VAL A 8 4.27 12.64 -2.08
CA VAL A 8 3.44 12.98 -0.94
C VAL A 8 4.06 14.19 -0.23
N ASN A 9 3.27 15.24 -0.03
CA ASN A 9 3.68 16.37 0.81
C ASN A 9 3.40 16.01 2.28
N LEU A 10 4.43 15.92 3.10
CA LEU A 10 4.29 15.60 4.52
C LEU A 10 3.67 16.74 5.35
N ASP A 11 3.73 17.97 4.86
CA ASP A 11 3.08 19.13 5.52
C ASP A 11 1.56 19.14 5.27
N ASP A 12 1.11 18.48 4.20
CA ASP A 12 -0.30 18.25 3.87
C ASP A 12 -0.52 16.78 3.48
N ILE A 13 -0.12 15.88 4.37
CA ILE A 13 -0.16 14.43 4.14
C ILE A 13 -1.58 13.92 3.82
N GLN A 14 -2.59 14.57 4.35
CA GLN A 14 -4.00 14.28 4.09
C GLN A 14 -4.48 14.87 2.75
N GLY A 15 -3.75 15.86 2.19
CA GLY A 15 -4.04 16.49 0.90
C GLY A 15 -5.30 17.35 0.94
N LEU A 16 -5.49 18.10 2.02
CA LEU A 16 -6.67 18.93 2.24
C LEU A 16 -6.63 20.24 1.46
N ALA A 17 -5.44 20.77 1.18
CA ALA A 17 -5.28 22.03 0.45
C ALA A 17 -5.82 21.95 -0.98
N ASN A 18 -5.65 20.81 -1.66
CA ASN A 18 -6.15 20.56 -3.01
C ASN A 18 -6.72 19.14 -3.06
N PHE A 19 -7.87 18.92 -2.45
CA PHE A 19 -8.47 17.61 -2.37
C PHE A 19 -8.88 17.08 -3.73
N ASN A 20 -8.40 15.86 -4.03
CA ASN A 20 -8.83 15.07 -5.18
C ASN A 20 -9.02 13.62 -4.75
N VAL A 21 -10.17 13.06 -5.03
CA VAL A 21 -10.58 11.71 -4.60
C VAL A 21 -9.63 10.61 -5.08
N GLY A 22 -9.21 10.68 -6.35
CA GLY A 22 -8.28 9.71 -6.92
C GLY A 22 -6.88 9.81 -6.30
N ALA A 23 -6.38 11.04 -6.11
CA ALA A 23 -5.10 11.27 -5.46
C ALA A 23 -5.14 10.86 -3.97
N ALA A 24 -6.24 11.12 -3.26
CA ALA A 24 -6.43 10.71 -1.88
C ALA A 24 -6.38 9.17 -1.75
N TYR A 25 -7.06 8.47 -2.64
CA TYR A 25 -7.01 7.00 -2.70
C TYR A 25 -5.57 6.50 -2.96
N CYS A 26 -4.89 7.04 -3.97
CA CYS A 26 -3.52 6.63 -4.30
C CYS A 26 -2.54 6.92 -3.14
N ARG A 27 -2.67 8.08 -2.46
CA ARG A 27 -1.89 8.38 -1.25
C ARG A 27 -2.14 7.35 -0.14
N GLY A 28 -3.40 7.02 0.13
CA GLY A 28 -3.74 6.01 1.13
C GLY A 28 -3.12 4.63 0.81
N LYS A 29 -3.09 4.25 -0.47
CA LYS A 29 -2.44 2.99 -0.87
C LYS A 29 -0.91 3.06 -0.80
N LEU A 30 -0.30 4.21 -1.09
CA LEU A 30 1.12 4.41 -0.86
C LEU A 30 1.46 4.41 0.64
N ALA A 31 0.61 5.02 1.47
CA ALA A 31 0.76 5.02 2.92
C ALA A 31 0.83 3.59 3.49
N ASN A 32 0.02 2.65 2.98
CA ASN A 32 0.10 1.24 3.41
C ASN A 32 1.48 0.61 3.11
N VAL A 33 2.08 0.93 1.95
CA VAL A 33 3.41 0.40 1.58
C VAL A 33 4.50 1.04 2.44
N LEU A 34 4.45 2.36 2.65
CA LEU A 34 5.36 3.10 3.54
C LEU A 34 5.27 2.59 4.98
N HIS A 35 4.06 2.35 5.47
CA HIS A 35 3.83 1.82 6.82
C HIS A 35 4.44 0.43 6.99
N ALA A 36 4.22 -0.49 6.06
CA ALA A 36 4.84 -1.82 6.10
C ALA A 36 6.38 -1.73 6.07
N ARG A 37 6.93 -0.81 5.27
CA ARG A 37 8.38 -0.56 5.22
C ARG A 37 8.92 -0.04 6.55
N ALA A 38 8.21 0.89 7.19
CA ALA A 38 8.59 1.42 8.52
C ALA A 38 8.49 0.35 9.62
N LEU A 39 7.42 -0.46 9.61
CA LEU A 39 7.25 -1.56 10.56
C LEU A 39 8.37 -2.59 10.45
N ALA A 40 8.80 -2.93 9.24
CA ALA A 40 9.87 -3.90 9.02
C ALA A 40 11.15 -3.57 9.80
N GLY A 41 11.55 -2.29 9.81
CA GLY A 41 12.70 -1.85 10.58
C GLY A 41 12.47 -1.86 12.10
N ARG A 42 11.27 -1.45 12.51
CA ARG A 42 10.92 -1.32 13.93
C ARG A 42 10.75 -2.65 14.65
N LEU A 43 10.24 -3.65 13.93
CA LEU A 43 9.92 -4.96 14.52
C LEU A 43 10.98 -6.03 14.24
N ALA A 44 12.08 -5.66 13.59
CA ALA A 44 13.16 -6.61 13.25
C ALA A 44 13.75 -7.31 14.47
N ALA A 45 13.93 -6.58 15.57
CA ALA A 45 14.48 -7.14 16.82
C ALA A 45 13.53 -8.14 17.49
N ASP A 46 12.24 -8.04 17.22
CA ASP A 46 11.20 -8.91 17.76
C ASP A 46 10.97 -10.15 16.86
N GLY A 47 11.71 -10.27 15.75
CA GLY A 47 11.56 -11.37 14.80
C GLY A 47 10.25 -11.31 14.00
N ILE A 48 9.62 -10.13 13.92
CA ILE A 48 8.36 -9.93 13.18
C ILE A 48 8.68 -9.36 11.82
N VAL A 49 8.13 -9.98 10.77
CA VAL A 49 8.22 -9.48 9.40
C VAL A 49 6.95 -8.70 9.02
N ALA A 50 7.12 -7.66 8.20
CA ALA A 50 6.03 -6.86 7.66
C ALA A 50 6.22 -6.68 6.15
N HIS A 51 5.19 -6.99 5.40
CA HIS A 51 5.16 -6.86 3.95
C HIS A 51 3.92 -6.11 3.50
N SER A 52 3.96 -5.60 2.29
CA SER A 52 2.80 -5.09 1.56
C SER A 52 2.63 -5.84 0.25
N TYR A 53 1.40 -5.88 -0.27
CA TYR A 53 1.15 -6.54 -1.55
C TYR A 53 0.12 -5.80 -2.40
N HIS A 54 0.17 -6.05 -3.69
CA HIS A 54 -0.79 -5.57 -4.67
C HIS A 54 -1.69 -6.73 -5.12
N PRO A 55 -3.00 -6.70 -4.81
CA PRO A 55 -3.91 -7.81 -5.16
C PRO A 55 -4.25 -7.88 -6.66
N GLY A 56 -3.93 -6.84 -7.43
CA GLY A 56 -4.43 -6.67 -8.79
C GLY A 56 -5.78 -5.94 -8.84
N ALA A 57 -6.44 -6.02 -9.98
CA ALA A 57 -7.84 -5.65 -10.11
C ALA A 57 -8.68 -6.88 -9.74
N VAL A 58 -9.42 -6.80 -8.64
CA VAL A 58 -10.23 -7.89 -8.10
C VAL A 58 -11.70 -7.61 -8.35
N ASP A 59 -12.45 -8.63 -8.77
CA ASP A 59 -13.90 -8.57 -8.91
C ASP A 59 -14.56 -8.71 -7.54
N SER A 60 -14.68 -7.57 -6.87
CA SER A 60 -15.25 -7.44 -5.53
C SER A 60 -16.17 -6.23 -5.48
N ASN A 61 -16.80 -6.01 -4.35
CA ASN A 61 -17.68 -4.85 -4.13
C ASN A 61 -16.93 -3.49 -4.12
N PHE A 62 -15.61 -3.48 -4.32
CA PHE A 62 -14.79 -2.27 -4.26
C PHE A 62 -15.30 -1.15 -5.18
N PHE A 63 -15.63 -1.50 -6.42
CA PHE A 63 -16.06 -0.50 -7.41
C PHE A 63 -17.53 -0.06 -7.25
N THR A 64 -18.32 -0.69 -6.39
CA THR A 64 -19.73 -0.34 -6.16
C THR A 64 -19.88 1.11 -5.74
N TYR A 65 -18.95 1.61 -4.94
CA TYR A 65 -18.97 2.98 -4.40
C TYR A 65 -18.09 3.97 -5.20
N ALA A 66 -17.48 3.54 -6.29
CA ALA A 66 -16.68 4.42 -7.12
C ALA A 66 -17.57 5.40 -7.93
N PRO A 67 -17.06 6.58 -8.30
CA PRO A 67 -17.75 7.50 -9.21
C PRO A 67 -18.19 6.79 -10.51
N ALA A 68 -19.29 7.26 -11.11
CA ALA A 68 -19.91 6.62 -12.27
C ALA A 68 -18.95 6.48 -13.46
N ASP A 69 -18.15 7.52 -13.74
CA ASP A 69 -17.12 7.53 -14.78
C ASP A 69 -16.01 6.50 -14.52
N THR A 70 -15.66 6.29 -13.26
CA THR A 70 -14.69 5.26 -12.86
C THR A 70 -15.27 3.86 -13.05
N ARG A 71 -16.53 3.63 -12.63
CA ARG A 71 -17.20 2.35 -12.83
C ARG A 71 -17.28 1.99 -14.33
N GLU A 72 -17.64 2.95 -15.17
CA GLU A 72 -17.71 2.75 -16.62
C GLU A 72 -16.36 2.38 -17.23
N ARG A 73 -15.27 3.05 -16.80
CA ARG A 73 -13.91 2.76 -17.29
C ARG A 73 -13.39 1.37 -16.90
N VAL A 74 -13.85 0.84 -15.77
CA VAL A 74 -13.32 -0.44 -15.24
C VAL A 74 -14.24 -1.63 -15.49
N LYS A 75 -15.45 -1.43 -16.03
CA LYS A 75 -16.45 -2.50 -16.18
C LYS A 75 -15.95 -3.68 -17.03
N ASP A 76 -15.25 -3.38 -18.13
CA ASP A 76 -14.78 -4.37 -19.10
C ASP A 76 -13.32 -4.78 -18.89
N LEU A 77 -12.67 -4.27 -17.83
CA LEU A 77 -11.30 -4.67 -17.52
C LEU A 77 -11.28 -6.11 -16.95
N PRO A 78 -10.30 -6.92 -17.36
CA PRO A 78 -10.12 -8.24 -16.76
C PRO A 78 -9.83 -8.09 -15.26
N LYS A 79 -10.56 -8.85 -14.45
CA LYS A 79 -10.45 -8.85 -13.01
C LYS A 79 -10.16 -10.28 -12.53
N ALA A 80 -9.35 -10.37 -11.49
CA ALA A 80 -9.12 -11.60 -10.76
C ALA A 80 -10.33 -11.90 -9.84
N THR A 81 -10.56 -13.15 -9.54
CA THR A 81 -11.49 -13.54 -8.48
C THR A 81 -10.99 -13.06 -7.12
N GLU A 82 -11.85 -13.05 -6.12
CA GLU A 82 -11.46 -12.71 -4.74
C GLU A 82 -10.39 -13.68 -4.21
N ALA A 83 -10.51 -14.97 -4.52
CA ALA A 83 -9.52 -15.98 -4.13
C ALA A 83 -8.14 -15.72 -4.78
N GLU A 84 -8.09 -15.40 -6.07
CA GLU A 84 -6.85 -15.03 -6.75
C GLU A 84 -6.25 -13.72 -6.19
N GLY A 85 -7.10 -12.76 -5.83
CA GLY A 85 -6.67 -11.52 -5.18
C GLY A 85 -6.07 -11.74 -3.79
N ALA A 86 -6.57 -12.73 -3.05
CA ALA A 86 -6.10 -13.10 -1.72
C ALA A 86 -4.86 -14.04 -1.74
N ASP A 87 -4.58 -14.71 -2.85
CA ASP A 87 -3.55 -15.74 -2.93
C ASP A 87 -2.17 -15.28 -2.42
N THR A 88 -1.71 -14.11 -2.85
CA THR A 88 -0.42 -13.56 -2.39
C THR A 88 -0.45 -13.23 -0.90
N LEU A 89 -1.57 -12.73 -0.37
CA LEU A 89 -1.72 -12.46 1.06
C LEU A 89 -1.59 -13.73 1.90
N VAL A 90 -2.30 -14.79 1.50
CA VAL A 90 -2.24 -16.08 2.20
C VAL A 90 -0.82 -16.65 2.16
N TRP A 91 -0.18 -16.62 1.00
CA TRP A 91 1.19 -17.07 0.84
C TRP A 91 2.17 -16.27 1.72
N LEU A 92 2.06 -14.94 1.78
CA LEU A 92 2.87 -14.08 2.65
C LEU A 92 2.70 -14.43 4.14
N ALA A 93 1.51 -14.86 4.54
CA ALA A 93 1.20 -15.19 5.94
C ALA A 93 1.58 -16.62 6.33
N THR A 94 1.76 -17.55 5.37
CA THR A 94 1.87 -18.98 5.67
C THR A 94 3.10 -19.66 5.10
N ALA A 95 3.75 -19.08 4.09
CA ALA A 95 4.93 -19.68 3.47
C ALA A 95 6.22 -19.28 4.22
N GLU A 96 7.22 -20.14 4.19
CA GLU A 96 8.52 -19.89 4.81
C GLU A 96 9.33 -18.82 4.07
N GLU A 97 9.30 -18.84 2.73
CA GLU A 97 10.10 -17.97 1.88
C GLU A 97 9.95 -16.46 2.21
N PRO A 98 8.74 -15.87 2.28
CA PRO A 98 8.60 -14.47 2.62
C PRO A 98 9.02 -14.16 4.06
N GLY A 99 9.01 -15.14 4.95
CA GLY A 99 9.49 -14.99 6.33
C GLY A 99 10.99 -14.70 6.46
N GLN A 100 11.77 -14.94 5.39
CA GLN A 100 13.23 -14.68 5.35
C GLN A 100 13.57 -13.22 5.06
N SER A 101 12.59 -12.38 4.81
CA SER A 101 12.77 -10.96 4.45
C SER A 101 11.70 -10.09 5.10
N SER A 102 11.86 -8.77 5.06
CA SER A 102 10.86 -7.84 5.58
C SER A 102 10.86 -6.52 4.81
N GLY A 103 9.78 -5.78 4.84
CA GLY A 103 9.64 -4.46 4.22
C GLY A 103 9.49 -4.49 2.71
N LEU A 104 9.19 -5.63 2.11
CA LEU A 104 9.10 -5.79 0.66
C LEU A 104 7.67 -5.63 0.15
N TYR A 105 7.56 -5.32 -1.15
CA TYR A 105 6.30 -5.15 -1.86
C TYR A 105 6.12 -6.27 -2.88
N TRP A 106 4.96 -6.92 -2.86
CA TRP A 106 4.72 -8.15 -3.59
C TRP A 106 3.52 -8.06 -4.54
N HIS A 107 3.57 -8.84 -5.62
CA HIS A 107 2.45 -9.06 -6.52
C HIS A 107 2.56 -10.46 -7.13
N LYS A 108 1.51 -11.26 -7.06
CA LYS A 108 1.47 -12.64 -7.58
C LYS A 108 2.68 -13.48 -7.10
N ARG A 109 2.94 -13.42 -5.80
CA ARG A 109 4.07 -14.09 -5.11
C ARG A 109 5.46 -13.71 -5.64
N ALA A 110 5.58 -12.61 -6.36
CA ALA A 110 6.85 -12.10 -6.87
C ALA A 110 7.11 -10.69 -6.34
N LEU A 111 8.39 -10.31 -6.23
CA LEU A 111 8.77 -8.96 -5.85
C LEU A 111 8.29 -7.95 -6.89
N ARG A 112 7.74 -6.87 -6.41
CA ARG A 112 7.31 -5.73 -7.21
C ARG A 112 8.06 -4.48 -6.76
N THR A 113 8.56 -3.70 -7.71
CA THR A 113 9.19 -2.40 -7.42
C THR A 113 8.17 -1.45 -6.82
N PRO A 114 8.40 -0.94 -5.61
CA PRO A 114 7.50 0.04 -4.99
C PRO A 114 7.64 1.43 -5.59
N ASN A 115 6.85 2.38 -5.10
CA ASN A 115 7.08 3.80 -5.33
C ASN A 115 8.46 4.21 -4.76
N LYS A 116 9.18 5.09 -5.42
CA LYS A 116 10.53 5.54 -5.03
C LYS A 116 10.63 6.07 -3.59
N LEU A 117 9.56 6.67 -3.07
CA LEU A 117 9.52 7.15 -1.69
C LEU A 117 9.68 6.03 -0.64
N VAL A 118 9.35 4.79 -1.00
CA VAL A 118 9.50 3.63 -0.11
C VAL A 118 10.97 3.23 0.06
N GLU A 119 11.82 3.61 -0.87
CA GLU A 119 13.28 3.36 -0.84
C GLU A 119 14.06 4.48 -0.14
N ASP A 120 13.42 5.62 0.10
CA ASP A 120 13.98 6.77 0.84
C ASP A 120 13.74 6.57 2.35
N ALA A 121 14.77 6.16 3.07
CA ALA A 121 14.69 5.85 4.49
C ALA A 121 14.32 7.09 5.34
N ASP A 122 14.83 8.27 4.98
CA ASP A 122 14.50 9.51 5.69
C ASP A 122 13.04 9.89 5.47
N PHE A 123 12.53 9.71 4.25
CA PHE A 123 11.13 9.94 3.95
C PHE A 123 10.22 8.95 4.71
N VAL A 124 10.56 7.67 4.74
CA VAL A 124 9.82 6.64 5.47
C VAL A 124 9.74 6.96 6.95
N GLU A 125 10.84 7.42 7.56
CA GLU A 125 10.87 7.81 8.97
C GLU A 125 10.01 9.05 9.25
N ARG A 126 10.14 10.09 8.45
CA ARG A 126 9.31 11.31 8.56
C ARG A 126 7.82 11.03 8.34
N PHE A 127 7.50 10.14 7.39
CA PHE A 127 6.12 9.68 7.18
C PHE A 127 5.56 8.96 8.42
N TRP A 128 6.35 8.08 9.04
CA TRP A 128 5.95 7.41 10.27
C TRP A 128 5.67 8.39 11.39
N GLN A 129 6.60 9.29 11.68
CA GLN A 129 6.45 10.28 12.73
C GLN A 129 5.22 11.16 12.51
N LYS A 130 5.02 11.65 11.28
CA LYS A 130 3.85 12.47 10.94
C LYS A 130 2.53 11.69 11.10
N SER A 131 2.53 10.42 10.77
CA SER A 131 1.37 9.55 10.98
C SER A 131 1.07 9.33 12.46
N ALA A 132 2.11 9.12 13.28
CA ALA A 132 1.99 8.98 14.72
C ALA A 132 1.44 10.25 15.39
N GLU A 133 1.95 11.42 15.00
CA GLU A 133 1.40 12.72 15.47
C GLU A 133 -0.10 12.85 15.17
N LEU A 134 -0.51 12.57 13.93
CA LEU A 134 -1.91 12.71 13.50
C LEU A 134 -2.86 11.70 14.15
N THR A 135 -2.34 10.58 14.64
CA THR A 135 -3.13 9.53 15.30
C THR A 135 -3.00 9.55 16.82
N GLY A 136 -2.22 10.48 17.38
CA GLY A 136 -1.97 10.56 18.82
C GLY A 136 -1.15 9.39 19.37
N GLN A 137 -0.29 8.78 18.54
CA GLN A 137 0.61 7.67 18.89
C GLN A 137 2.08 8.12 19.05
N ALA A 138 2.33 9.44 19.07
CA ALA A 138 3.66 10.01 19.23
C ALA A 138 4.08 10.08 20.72
#